data_94efead51de9d0a3480124ad94cb5b6c
#
_entry.id   94efead51de9d0a3480124ad94cb5b6c
#
_cell.length_a   1.000
_cell.length_b   1.000
_cell.length_c   1.000
_cell.angle_alpha   90.00
_cell.angle_beta   90.00
_cell.angle_gamma   90.00
#
_symmetry.space_group_name_H-M   'P 1'
#
loop_
_entity.id
_entity.type
_entity.pdbx_description
1 polymer ?
#
loop_
_entity_poly.entity_id
_entity_poly.type
_entity_poly.pdbx_seq_one_letter_code
_entity_poly.pdbx_strand_id
1 'polypeptide(L)'
;MKNFPILCYRPKDFNFRDYEINFDMQNVLVEYNYNDTIISIYINDYGDNSKIQDYILDGKIIAELELEDETFDIEVKCIKDKFDKKESYVAYWKDGTVFYQISGKMEEKEFIKLVKNIRF
;
A
#
# COMPACT_ATOMS: atom_id res chain seq x y z
N MET A 1 4.58 -16.01 -4.12
CA MET A 1 4.75 -14.60 -4.52
C MET A 1 6.09 -14.44 -5.20
N LYS A 2 6.09 -14.01 -6.44
CA LYS A 2 7.32 -13.87 -7.21
C LYS A 2 8.06 -12.58 -6.86
N ASN A 3 7.34 -11.52 -6.55
CA ASN A 3 7.92 -10.19 -6.37
C ASN A 3 7.42 -9.56 -5.08
N PHE A 4 8.37 -9.16 -4.25
CA PHE A 4 8.09 -8.39 -3.04
C PHE A 4 8.46 -6.93 -3.28
N PRO A 5 7.57 -5.98 -2.96
CA PRO A 5 7.89 -4.57 -3.16
C PRO A 5 8.98 -4.12 -2.19
N ILE A 6 9.98 -3.44 -2.74
CA ILE A 6 11.09 -2.88 -1.96
C ILE A 6 10.90 -1.37 -1.90
N LEU A 7 10.91 -0.83 -0.69
CA LEU A 7 10.82 0.61 -0.48
C LEU A 7 12.19 1.24 -0.62
N CYS A 8 12.42 1.93 -1.74
CA CYS A 8 13.70 2.59 -2.01
C CYS A 8 13.76 3.99 -1.42
N TYR A 9 12.63 4.59 -1.06
CA TYR A 9 12.57 5.86 -0.35
C TYR A 9 11.95 5.63 1.02
N ARG A 10 12.60 6.14 2.07
CA ARG A 10 12.07 6.08 3.42
C ARG A 10 12.09 7.47 4.03
N PRO A 11 10.93 7.99 4.43
CA PRO A 11 10.88 9.28 5.14
C PRO A 11 11.63 9.22 6.47
N LYS A 12 11.93 10.38 7.03
CA LYS A 12 12.45 10.48 8.38
C LYS A 12 11.47 9.85 9.38
N ASP A 13 11.99 9.19 10.40
CA ASP A 13 11.19 8.51 11.44
C ASP A 13 10.30 7.38 10.89
N PHE A 14 10.74 6.76 9.80
CA PHE A 14 10.10 5.62 9.18
C PHE A 14 10.91 4.37 9.48
N ASN A 15 10.36 3.47 10.30
CA ASN A 15 11.09 2.32 10.79
C ASN A 15 10.27 1.04 10.69
N PHE A 16 10.91 -0.06 10.34
CA PHE A 16 10.27 -1.36 10.34
C PHE A 16 9.70 -1.68 11.73
N ARG A 17 8.48 -2.21 11.75
CA ARG A 17 7.80 -2.60 12.97
C ARG A 17 7.66 -4.11 13.10
N ASP A 18 6.95 -4.74 12.17
CA ASP A 18 6.60 -6.15 12.26
C ASP A 18 6.15 -6.68 10.89
N TYR A 19 6.09 -7.99 10.79
CA TYR A 19 5.49 -8.62 9.63
C TYR A 19 4.71 -9.86 10.06
N GLU A 20 3.73 -10.24 9.23
CA GLU A 20 2.95 -11.45 9.44
C GLU A 20 2.73 -12.13 8.09
N ILE A 21 3.03 -13.43 8.04
CA ILE A 21 2.82 -14.25 6.85
C ILE A 21 1.76 -15.30 7.16
N ASN A 22 0.71 -15.35 6.35
CA ASN A 22 -0.33 -16.36 6.46
C ASN A 22 -0.28 -17.24 5.21
N PHE A 23 0.29 -18.42 5.35
CA PHE A 23 0.44 -19.35 4.22
C PHE A 23 -0.89 -19.91 3.73
N ASP A 24 -1.84 -20.16 4.62
CA ASP A 24 -3.15 -20.70 4.25
C ASP A 24 -3.96 -19.70 3.43
N MET A 25 -3.90 -18.44 3.81
CA MET A 25 -4.60 -17.35 3.12
C MET A 25 -3.77 -16.72 2.01
N GLN A 26 -2.52 -17.13 1.88
CA GLN A 26 -1.56 -16.61 0.89
C GLN A 26 -1.44 -15.11 0.94
N ASN A 27 -1.29 -14.56 2.15
CA ASN A 27 -1.10 -13.14 2.31
C ASN A 27 0.08 -12.80 3.23
N VAL A 28 0.58 -11.58 3.05
CA VAL A 28 1.66 -11.01 3.84
C VAL A 28 1.26 -9.61 4.25
N LEU A 29 1.48 -9.28 5.51
CA LEU A 29 1.31 -7.94 6.03
C LEU A 29 2.64 -7.48 6.59
N VAL A 30 3.15 -6.34 6.14
CA VAL A 30 4.35 -5.72 6.68
C VAL A 30 3.97 -4.36 7.21
N GLU A 31 4.41 -4.06 8.43
CA GLU A 31 4.08 -2.81 9.09
C GLU A 31 5.33 -2.00 9.42
N TYR A 32 5.22 -0.69 9.24
CA TYR A 32 6.25 0.28 9.59
C TYR A 32 5.68 1.32 10.54
N ASN A 33 6.51 1.76 11.48
CA ASN A 33 6.17 2.93 12.29
C ASN A 33 6.59 4.19 11.53
N TYR A 34 5.70 5.17 11.49
CA TYR A 34 5.99 6.49 10.97
C TYR A 34 5.44 7.51 11.94
N ASN A 35 6.33 8.18 12.68
CA ASN A 35 5.95 9.03 13.81
C ASN A 35 5.05 8.25 14.79
N ASP A 36 3.80 8.65 14.96
CA ASP A 36 2.83 8.01 15.84
C ASP A 36 1.80 7.17 15.08
N THR A 37 2.05 6.89 13.81
CA THR A 37 1.13 6.12 12.97
C THR A 37 1.80 4.85 12.43
N ILE A 38 0.99 4.00 11.79
CA ILE A 38 1.47 2.78 11.17
C ILE A 38 1.18 2.84 9.68
N ILE A 39 2.21 2.54 8.89
CA ILE A 39 2.09 2.37 7.44
C ILE A 39 2.17 0.87 7.15
N SER A 40 1.19 0.35 6.42
CA SER A 40 1.07 -1.07 6.15
C SER A 40 1.26 -1.39 4.68
N ILE A 41 1.99 -2.47 4.39
CA ILE A 41 2.03 -3.08 3.06
C ILE A 41 1.33 -4.41 3.16
N TYR A 42 0.29 -4.59 2.37
CA TYR A 42 -0.50 -5.81 2.34
C TYR A 42 -0.42 -6.43 0.95
N ILE A 43 -0.12 -7.72 0.92
CA ILE A 43 0.02 -8.48 -0.33
C ILE A 43 -0.84 -9.72 -0.20
N ASN A 44 -1.69 -9.96 -1.18
CA ASN A 44 -2.54 -11.14 -1.19
C ASN A 44 -2.58 -11.76 -2.58
N ASP A 45 -2.29 -13.06 -2.64
CA ASP A 45 -2.47 -13.83 -3.87
C ASP A 45 -3.86 -14.47 -3.83
N TYR A 46 -4.79 -13.88 -4.55
CA TYR A 46 -6.17 -14.36 -4.59
C TYR A 46 -6.37 -15.57 -5.50
N GLY A 47 -5.34 -15.96 -6.25
CA GLY A 47 -5.50 -17.01 -7.26
C GLY A 47 -6.51 -16.57 -8.31
N ASP A 48 -7.48 -17.44 -8.60
CA ASP A 48 -8.52 -17.15 -9.59
C ASP A 48 -9.65 -16.27 -9.02
N ASN A 49 -9.66 -16.03 -7.72
CA ASN A 49 -10.67 -15.21 -7.04
C ASN A 49 -10.14 -13.80 -6.81
N SER A 50 -10.32 -12.93 -7.77
CA SER A 50 -9.82 -11.55 -7.68
C SER A 50 -10.89 -10.59 -7.15
N LYS A 51 -11.24 -10.70 -5.87
CA LYS A 51 -12.09 -9.70 -5.22
C LYS A 51 -11.22 -8.63 -4.58
N ILE A 52 -11.34 -7.42 -5.09
CA ILE A 52 -10.76 -6.26 -4.43
C ILE A 52 -11.58 -6.01 -3.16
N GLN A 53 -10.90 -5.72 -2.05
CA GLN A 53 -11.60 -5.44 -0.80
C GLN A 53 -12.48 -4.21 -0.96
N ASP A 54 -13.73 -4.31 -0.52
CA ASP A 54 -14.74 -3.28 -0.76
C ASP A 54 -14.35 -1.91 -0.21
N TYR A 55 -13.60 -1.87 0.90
CA TYR A 55 -13.25 -0.59 1.52
C TYR A 55 -12.33 0.29 0.67
N ILE A 56 -11.58 -0.29 -0.27
CA ILE A 56 -10.75 0.52 -1.17
C ILE A 56 -11.53 1.10 -2.33
N LEU A 57 -12.78 0.69 -2.51
CA LEU A 57 -13.67 1.33 -3.47
C LEU A 57 -14.18 2.68 -2.96
N ASP A 58 -14.18 2.87 -1.64
CA ASP A 58 -14.51 4.15 -1.02
C ASP A 58 -13.30 5.08 -1.09
N GLY A 59 -13.56 6.36 -1.08
CA GLY A 59 -12.50 7.35 -1.13
C GLY A 59 -12.30 7.95 -2.52
N LYS A 60 -11.64 9.09 -2.55
CA LYS A 60 -11.44 9.86 -3.77
C LYS A 60 -10.06 9.52 -4.36
N ILE A 61 -10.02 9.22 -5.65
CA ILE A 61 -8.75 9.05 -6.37
C ILE A 61 -8.06 10.40 -6.45
N ILE A 62 -6.84 10.48 -5.94
CA ILE A 62 -6.05 11.71 -5.94
C ILE A 62 -4.86 11.65 -6.90
N ALA A 63 -4.45 10.45 -7.30
CA ALA A 63 -3.33 10.29 -8.22
C ALA A 63 -3.38 8.92 -8.89
N GLU A 64 -2.81 8.85 -10.10
CA GLU A 64 -2.54 7.61 -10.81
C GLU A 64 -1.05 7.63 -11.11
N LEU A 65 -0.34 6.56 -10.73
CA LEU A 65 1.11 6.49 -10.81
C LEU A 65 1.55 5.31 -11.65
N GLU A 66 2.65 5.51 -12.39
CA GLU A 66 3.34 4.42 -13.07
C GLU A 66 4.69 4.21 -12.39
N LEU A 67 5.07 2.96 -12.17
CA LEU A 67 6.40 2.65 -11.68
C LEU A 67 7.40 2.66 -12.81
N GLU A 68 8.60 3.18 -12.52
CA GLU A 68 9.63 3.41 -13.52
C GLU A 68 10.02 2.17 -14.32
N ASP A 69 10.13 1.03 -13.65
CA ASP A 69 10.59 -0.23 -14.25
C ASP A 69 9.48 -1.22 -14.54
N GLU A 70 8.24 -0.90 -14.21
CA GLU A 70 7.11 -1.79 -14.35
C GLU A 70 5.89 -1.04 -14.85
N THR A 71 5.07 -1.71 -15.67
CA THR A 71 3.87 -1.10 -16.25
C THR A 71 2.65 -1.33 -15.37
N PHE A 72 2.75 -1.04 -14.08
CA PHE A 72 1.59 -1.11 -13.19
C PHE A 72 0.93 0.25 -13.09
N ASP A 73 -0.37 0.25 -13.26
CA ASP A 73 -1.18 1.43 -12.95
C ASP A 73 -1.53 1.39 -11.48
N ILE A 74 -0.99 2.34 -10.72
CA ILE A 74 -1.24 2.44 -9.29
C ILE A 74 -2.22 3.57 -9.04
N GLU A 75 -3.37 3.22 -8.44
CA GLU A 75 -4.33 4.22 -8.01
C GLU A 75 -4.05 4.59 -6.55
N VAL A 76 -4.02 5.89 -6.28
CA VAL A 76 -3.86 6.42 -4.93
C VAL A 76 -5.16 7.08 -4.53
N LYS A 77 -5.73 6.65 -3.40
CA LYS A 77 -6.96 7.21 -2.86
C LYS A 77 -6.72 7.88 -1.52
N CYS A 78 -7.47 8.93 -1.27
CA CYS A 78 -7.52 9.59 0.03
C CYS A 78 -8.78 9.15 0.75
N ILE A 79 -8.62 8.64 1.97
CA ILE A 79 -9.73 8.23 2.83
C ILE A 79 -9.67 9.07 4.10
N LYS A 80 -10.75 9.80 4.36
CA LYS A 80 -10.82 10.67 5.54
C LYS A 80 -11.40 9.92 6.71
N ASP A 81 -10.68 9.89 7.82
CA ASP A 81 -11.17 9.27 9.05
C ASP A 81 -12.28 10.15 9.66
N LYS A 82 -13.38 9.51 10.03
CA LYS A 82 -14.55 10.21 10.59
C LYS A 82 -14.30 10.72 12.00
N PHE A 83 -13.39 10.11 12.74
CA PHE A 83 -13.18 10.40 14.15
C PHE A 83 -12.06 11.42 14.41
N ASP A 84 -10.91 11.26 13.79
CA ASP A 84 -9.76 12.12 14.04
C ASP A 84 -9.52 13.17 12.93
N LYS A 85 -10.32 13.11 11.88
CA LYS A 85 -10.25 14.01 10.71
C LYS A 85 -8.90 13.97 9.97
N LYS A 86 -8.03 13.04 10.33
CA LYS A 86 -6.78 12.84 9.61
C LYS A 86 -7.03 12.07 8.33
N GLU A 87 -6.31 12.44 7.30
CA GLU A 87 -6.40 11.76 6.02
C GLU A 87 -5.51 10.54 6.00
N SER A 88 -6.07 9.41 5.59
CA SER A 88 -5.33 8.20 5.27
C SER A 88 -5.23 8.08 3.77
N TYR A 89 -4.13 7.50 3.31
CA TYR A 89 -3.94 7.25 1.90
C TYR A 89 -3.80 5.76 1.66
N VAL A 90 -4.29 5.30 0.53
CA VAL A 90 -4.14 3.92 0.10
C VAL A 90 -3.74 3.90 -1.36
N ALA A 91 -2.67 3.18 -1.65
CA ALA A 91 -2.24 2.91 -3.01
C ALA A 91 -2.40 1.41 -3.26
N TYR A 92 -2.93 1.04 -4.41
CA TYR A 92 -3.16 -0.37 -4.70
C TYR A 92 -3.01 -0.65 -6.18
N TRP A 93 -2.61 -1.88 -6.47
CA TRP A 93 -2.48 -2.38 -7.84
C TRP A 93 -2.54 -3.90 -7.84
N LYS A 94 -2.65 -4.46 -9.03
CA LYS A 94 -2.65 -5.91 -9.22
C LYS A 94 -1.59 -6.30 -10.23
N ASP A 95 -0.97 -7.45 -10.00
CA ASP A 95 -0.10 -8.11 -10.95
C ASP A 95 -0.59 -9.55 -11.09
N GLY A 96 -1.31 -9.83 -12.17
CA GLY A 96 -1.95 -11.14 -12.34
C GLY A 96 -2.97 -11.39 -11.23
N THR A 97 -2.73 -12.43 -10.43
CA THR A 97 -3.61 -12.81 -9.31
C THR A 97 -3.19 -12.16 -7.99
N VAL A 98 -2.07 -11.46 -7.97
CA VAL A 98 -1.52 -10.87 -6.74
C VAL A 98 -2.01 -9.44 -6.60
N PHE A 99 -2.53 -9.14 -5.43
CA PHE A 99 -3.00 -7.80 -5.06
C PHE A 99 -2.02 -7.19 -4.08
N TYR A 100 -1.65 -5.93 -4.35
CA TYR A 100 -0.74 -5.15 -3.51
C TYR A 100 -1.45 -3.91 -3.00
N GLN A 101 -1.22 -3.58 -1.74
CA GLN A 101 -1.77 -2.38 -1.12
C GLN A 101 -0.79 -1.78 -0.14
N ILE A 102 -0.62 -0.47 -0.21
CA ILE A 102 0.12 0.31 0.80
C ILE A 102 -0.86 1.32 1.37
N SER A 103 -0.95 1.40 2.70
CA SER A 103 -1.90 2.31 3.33
C SER A 103 -1.36 2.87 4.64
N GLY A 104 -1.88 4.03 5.01
CA GLY A 104 -1.56 4.65 6.29
C GLY A 104 -1.80 6.14 6.31
N LYS A 105 -1.55 6.72 7.49
CA LYS A 105 -1.66 8.16 7.71
C LYS A 105 -0.27 8.79 7.57
N MET A 106 -0.14 9.66 6.59
CA MET A 106 1.11 10.30 6.22
C MET A 106 0.77 11.54 5.40
N GLU A 107 1.68 12.48 5.31
CA GLU A 107 1.51 13.62 4.40
C GLU A 107 1.38 13.14 2.96
N GLU A 108 0.49 13.74 2.20
CA GLU A 108 0.20 13.33 0.82
C GLU A 108 1.47 13.25 -0.03
N LYS A 109 2.31 14.27 0.03
CA LYS A 109 3.54 14.32 -0.77
C LYS A 109 4.50 13.20 -0.40
N GLU A 110 4.62 12.89 0.88
CA GLU A 110 5.49 11.84 1.36
C GLU A 110 4.95 10.46 0.97
N PHE A 111 3.64 10.27 1.05
CA PHE A 111 3.01 9.02 0.64
C PHE A 111 3.20 8.75 -0.84
N ILE A 112 2.97 9.73 -1.68
CA ILE A 112 3.16 9.62 -3.12
C ILE A 112 4.63 9.31 -3.45
N LYS A 113 5.56 9.98 -2.78
CA LYS A 113 6.99 9.75 -2.98
C LYS A 113 7.40 8.34 -2.56
N LEU A 114 6.83 7.84 -1.45
CA LEU A 114 7.05 6.48 -1.00
C LEU A 114 6.63 5.47 -2.06
N VAL A 115 5.41 5.62 -2.59
CA VAL A 115 4.85 4.71 -3.59
C VAL A 115 5.62 4.78 -4.91
N LYS A 116 5.97 5.97 -5.37
CA LYS A 116 6.72 6.15 -6.63
C LYS A 116 8.08 5.48 -6.63
N ASN A 117 8.67 5.28 -5.47
CA ASN A 117 10.02 4.75 -5.34
C ASN A 117 10.03 3.27 -4.94
N ILE A 118 8.94 2.57 -5.14
CA ILE A 118 8.90 1.12 -4.96
C ILE A 118 9.60 0.44 -6.12
N ARG A 119 10.33 -0.60 -5.82
CA ARG A 119 10.97 -1.49 -6.81
C ARG A 119 10.63 -2.94 -6.49
N PHE A 120 10.67 -3.76 -7.51
CA PHE A 120 10.40 -5.21 -7.39
C PHE A 120 11.61 -6.05 -7.70
#